data_ee9bec1d05c49f585f46d043c352fa17
#
_entry.id   ee9bec1d05c49f585f46d043c352fa17
#
_cell.length_a   1.000
_cell.length_b   1.000
_cell.length_c   1.000
_cell.angle_alpha   90.00
_cell.angle_beta   90.00
_cell.angle_gamma   90.00
#
_symmetry.space_group_name_H-M   'P 1'
#
loop_
_entity.id
_entity.type
_entity.pdbx_description
1 polymer ?
#
loop_
_entity_poly.entity_id
_entity_poly.type
_entity_poly.pdbx_seq_one_letter_code
_entity_poly.pdbx_strand_id
1 'polypeptide(L)'
;MKLEAVELRRIRISLVAPFETSFGTQLERDILLVKAITDVAEGWGECVAGEEPDYSSEYVEAAQHVLVNHLLPPLLERPSLAAADVADALRRIHGHRMAKAAIEMAVLDAELRSKRESFAHSFGAVRAAVDCGVSVGIHRSIPELLGTVGGYLDQGYRRVKLKIKPGWDVEPVRAVRARFGDVPLQVDANTAYSLADAGHLAELDAFGLLLIEQPLPEDQVLAHAELAKVVRTPICLDESITSVQAAADAIQLGACKIINIKPGRVGGYLEARRIHDLCAARDVPVWMGGMLETGLGRAGNVAMAAMPNFKLPGDTSASDRYYHRDITAPFVLVDGRLKVPDGPGLGVDVDLDYLKEITTGAQLVQRREGRPVRLGD
;
A
#
# COMPACT_ATOMS: atom_id res chain seq x y z
N MET A 1 -20.95 16.81 -0.18
CA MET A 1 -21.77 15.84 0.56
C MET A 1 -21.59 16.05 2.05
N LYS A 2 -22.54 15.64 2.87
CA LYS A 2 -22.45 15.72 4.33
C LYS A 2 -22.17 14.31 4.86
N LEU A 3 -21.14 14.17 5.69
CA LEU A 3 -20.88 12.91 6.38
C LEU A 3 -21.85 12.76 7.56
N GLU A 4 -22.70 11.75 7.56
CA GLU A 4 -23.72 11.53 8.59
C GLU A 4 -23.27 10.53 9.64
N ALA A 5 -22.60 9.45 9.19
CA ALA A 5 -22.07 8.42 10.06
C ALA A 5 -20.86 7.72 9.40
N VAL A 6 -20.10 7.01 10.22
CA VAL A 6 -19.04 6.10 9.74
C VAL A 6 -19.20 4.77 10.48
N GLU A 7 -19.32 3.69 9.72
CA GLU A 7 -19.23 2.34 10.25
C GLU A 7 -17.78 1.87 10.18
N LEU A 8 -17.26 1.45 11.31
CA LEU A 8 -15.96 0.78 11.45
C LEU A 8 -16.21 -0.71 11.62
N ARG A 9 -15.59 -1.54 10.80
CA ARG A 9 -15.80 -3.00 10.84
C ARG A 9 -14.45 -3.71 10.82
N ARG A 10 -14.18 -4.49 11.87
CA ARG A 10 -13.02 -5.38 11.93
C ARG A 10 -13.35 -6.73 11.34
N ILE A 11 -12.47 -7.22 10.52
CA ILE A 11 -12.57 -8.55 9.89
C ILE A 11 -11.24 -9.30 10.07
N ARG A 12 -11.31 -10.63 10.05
CA ARG A 12 -10.13 -11.47 10.11
C ARG A 12 -10.16 -12.48 8.96
N ILE A 13 -9.07 -12.52 8.18
CA ILE A 13 -8.96 -13.39 7.00
C ILE A 13 -7.60 -14.09 7.05
N SER A 14 -7.59 -15.43 6.93
CA SER A 14 -6.36 -16.21 6.83
C SER A 14 -5.70 -16.03 5.45
N LEU A 15 -4.37 -15.98 5.44
CA LEU A 15 -3.59 -16.01 4.21
C LEU A 15 -3.55 -17.44 3.64
N VAL A 16 -3.47 -17.56 2.32
CA VAL A 16 -3.31 -18.87 1.62
C VAL A 16 -1.99 -19.58 1.96
N ALA A 17 -0.98 -18.82 2.37
CA ALA A 17 0.30 -19.32 2.83
C ALA A 17 0.97 -18.30 3.77
N PRO A 18 1.87 -18.74 4.68
CA PRO A 18 2.65 -17.83 5.52
C PRO A 18 3.42 -16.83 4.67
N PHE A 19 3.44 -15.56 5.10
CA PHE A 19 4.18 -14.50 4.45
C PHE A 19 5.28 -13.97 5.39
N GLU A 20 6.53 -14.42 5.17
CA GLU A 20 7.68 -14.04 5.99
C GLU A 20 8.45 -12.87 5.36
N THR A 21 8.74 -11.87 6.20
CA THR A 21 9.56 -10.70 5.90
C THR A 21 10.75 -10.63 6.86
N SER A 22 11.54 -9.56 6.80
CA SER A 22 12.66 -9.35 7.74
C SER A 22 12.20 -9.14 9.20
N PHE A 23 10.97 -8.65 9.41
CA PHE A 23 10.42 -8.30 10.73
C PHE A 23 9.40 -9.29 11.30
N GLY A 24 8.94 -10.29 10.53
CA GLY A 24 8.00 -11.28 11.07
C GLY A 24 7.31 -12.12 10.02
N THR A 25 6.43 -13.03 10.49
CA THR A 25 5.63 -13.92 9.64
C THR A 25 4.16 -13.68 9.89
N GLN A 26 3.41 -13.36 8.83
CA GLN A 26 1.95 -13.21 8.87
C GLN A 26 1.28 -14.50 8.39
N LEU A 27 0.27 -14.96 9.14
CA LEU A 27 -0.59 -16.11 8.81
C LEU A 27 -2.01 -15.68 8.46
N GLU A 28 -2.42 -14.54 9.00
CA GLU A 28 -3.75 -13.96 8.82
C GLU A 28 -3.65 -12.43 8.83
N ARG A 29 -4.72 -11.77 8.42
CA ARG A 29 -4.85 -10.33 8.49
C ARG A 29 -6.03 -9.96 9.38
N ASP A 30 -5.80 -9.10 10.35
CA ASP A 30 -6.81 -8.34 11.07
C ASP A 30 -6.94 -6.98 10.38
N ILE A 31 -8.08 -6.70 9.78
CA ILE A 31 -8.29 -5.57 8.89
C ILE A 31 -9.42 -4.69 9.43
N LEU A 32 -9.21 -3.38 9.42
CA LEU A 32 -10.23 -2.40 9.76
C LEU A 32 -10.78 -1.78 8.47
N LEU A 33 -12.02 -2.07 8.17
CA LEU A 33 -12.78 -1.43 7.09
C LEU A 33 -13.52 -0.21 7.62
N VAL A 34 -13.61 0.82 6.78
CA VAL A 34 -14.26 2.09 7.08
C VAL A 34 -15.33 2.33 6.03
N LYS A 35 -16.59 2.46 6.45
CA LYS A 35 -17.72 2.79 5.56
C LYS A 35 -18.22 4.19 5.88
N ALA A 36 -18.02 5.13 4.97
CA ALA A 36 -18.57 6.46 5.05
C ALA A 36 -20.03 6.43 4.60
N ILE A 37 -20.93 6.94 5.43
CA ILE A 37 -22.37 7.08 5.17
C ILE A 37 -22.64 8.57 5.03
N THR A 38 -23.05 9.00 3.83
CA THR A 38 -23.30 10.42 3.54
C THR A 38 -24.75 10.63 3.10
N ASP A 39 -25.17 11.88 3.01
CA ASP A 39 -26.50 12.28 2.54
C ASP A 39 -26.79 11.93 1.06
N VAL A 40 -25.79 11.51 0.29
CA VAL A 40 -25.93 11.25 -1.16
C VAL A 40 -25.44 9.88 -1.61
N ALA A 41 -24.50 9.27 -0.90
CA ALA A 41 -23.93 7.96 -1.24
C ALA A 41 -23.19 7.34 -0.05
N GLU A 42 -22.87 6.05 -0.15
CA GLU A 42 -21.99 5.35 0.76
C GLU A 42 -20.68 5.03 0.05
N GLY A 43 -19.58 4.99 0.80
CA GLY A 43 -18.27 4.64 0.26
C GLY A 43 -17.44 3.83 1.25
N TRP A 44 -16.51 3.04 0.72
CA TRP A 44 -15.68 2.14 1.48
C TRP A 44 -14.20 2.54 1.46
N GLY A 45 -13.52 2.27 2.56
CA GLY A 45 -12.08 2.37 2.70
C GLY A 45 -11.51 1.23 3.52
N GLU A 46 -10.23 0.95 3.36
CA GLU A 46 -9.50 -0.08 4.07
C GLU A 46 -8.30 0.52 4.77
N CYS A 47 -8.18 0.27 6.08
CA CYS A 47 -6.98 0.59 6.85
C CYS A 47 -5.96 -0.53 6.70
N VAL A 48 -4.80 -0.22 6.18
CA VAL A 48 -3.74 -1.21 5.89
C VAL A 48 -2.80 -1.47 7.08
N ALA A 49 -3.07 -0.87 8.24
CA ALA A 49 -2.30 -1.12 9.45
C ALA A 49 -2.26 -2.62 9.79
N GLY A 50 -1.10 -3.09 10.25
CA GLY A 50 -0.92 -4.46 10.70
C GLY A 50 -1.61 -4.73 12.04
N GLU A 51 -1.62 -5.99 12.47
CA GLU A 51 -2.05 -6.36 13.81
C GLU A 51 -1.08 -5.79 14.85
N GLU A 52 0.22 -5.87 14.58
CA GLU A 52 1.32 -5.36 15.40
C GLU A 52 2.04 -4.18 14.71
N PRO A 53 2.74 -3.30 15.46
CA PRO A 53 3.47 -2.16 14.93
C PRO A 53 4.86 -2.54 14.38
N ASP A 54 4.95 -3.59 13.56
CA ASP A 54 6.21 -4.15 13.05
C ASP A 54 6.70 -3.44 11.78
N TYR A 55 5.76 -3.08 10.89
CA TYR A 55 6.08 -2.36 9.66
C TYR A 55 6.16 -0.85 9.86
N SER A 56 5.34 -0.32 10.76
CA SER A 56 5.28 1.09 11.15
C SER A 56 4.79 1.22 12.58
N SER A 57 4.80 2.43 13.13
CA SER A 57 4.23 2.70 14.46
C SER A 57 2.69 2.55 14.52
N GLU A 58 2.02 2.37 13.39
CA GLU A 58 0.57 2.22 13.32
C GLU A 58 0.18 0.74 13.31
N TYR A 59 -0.80 0.37 14.13
CA TYR A 59 -1.42 -0.94 14.16
C TYR A 59 -2.93 -0.81 14.26
N VAL A 60 -3.66 -1.87 13.90
CA VAL A 60 -5.10 -1.82 13.64
C VAL A 60 -5.93 -1.36 14.83
N GLU A 61 -5.57 -1.75 16.06
CA GLU A 61 -6.31 -1.35 17.27
C GLU A 61 -6.11 0.15 17.57
N ALA A 62 -4.87 0.65 17.45
CA ALA A 62 -4.59 2.08 17.58
C ALA A 62 -5.26 2.89 16.46
N ALA A 63 -5.29 2.37 15.24
CA ALA A 63 -6.00 3.00 14.13
C ALA A 63 -7.49 3.13 14.40
N GLN A 64 -8.15 2.09 14.92
CA GLN A 64 -9.56 2.14 15.34
C GLN A 64 -9.77 3.16 16.45
N HIS A 65 -8.92 3.14 17.47
CA HIS A 65 -9.00 4.09 18.60
C HIS A 65 -8.90 5.54 18.11
N VAL A 66 -7.91 5.86 17.28
CA VAL A 66 -7.69 7.23 16.81
C VAL A 66 -8.81 7.68 15.86
N LEU A 67 -9.33 6.79 15.01
CA LEU A 67 -10.50 7.08 14.18
C LEU A 67 -11.66 7.53 15.03
N VAL A 68 -12.09 6.72 16.02
CA VAL A 68 -13.27 6.99 16.85
C VAL A 68 -13.12 8.28 17.65
N ASN A 69 -11.96 8.48 18.28
CA ASN A 69 -11.82 9.53 19.29
C ASN A 69 -11.26 10.85 18.76
N HIS A 70 -10.56 10.82 17.62
CA HIS A 70 -9.83 11.99 17.14
C HIS A 70 -10.09 12.35 15.68
N LEU A 71 -10.18 11.36 14.77
CA LEU A 71 -10.30 11.65 13.33
C LEU A 71 -11.76 11.89 12.90
N LEU A 72 -12.69 11.05 13.35
CA LEU A 72 -14.10 11.14 12.92
C LEU A 72 -14.85 12.33 13.52
N PRO A 73 -14.69 12.73 14.80
CA PRO A 73 -15.44 13.84 15.36
C PRO A 73 -15.34 15.13 14.54
N PRO A 74 -14.15 15.66 14.20
CA PRO A 74 -14.04 16.89 13.42
C PRO A 74 -14.59 16.78 11.99
N LEU A 75 -14.62 15.59 11.39
CA LEU A 75 -15.20 15.36 10.06
C LEU A 75 -16.73 15.33 10.09
N LEU A 76 -17.31 14.66 11.11
CA LEU A 76 -18.75 14.56 11.30
C LEU A 76 -19.42 15.91 11.62
N GLU A 77 -18.67 16.85 12.20
CA GLU A 77 -19.17 18.19 12.53
C GLU A 77 -19.21 19.15 11.33
N ARG A 78 -18.53 18.82 10.24
CA ARG A 78 -18.51 19.69 9.05
C ARG A 78 -19.89 19.73 8.38
N PRO A 79 -20.32 20.91 7.93
CA PRO A 79 -21.59 21.04 7.20
C PRO A 79 -21.52 20.37 5.82
N SER A 80 -20.32 20.33 5.23
CA SER A 80 -20.01 19.63 3.98
C SER A 80 -18.59 19.09 4.03
N LEU A 81 -18.36 17.98 3.33
CA LEU A 81 -17.07 17.30 3.24
C LEU A 81 -16.86 16.77 1.82
N ALA A 82 -15.73 17.10 1.21
CA ALA A 82 -15.19 16.45 0.04
C ALA A 82 -13.94 15.66 0.44
N ALA A 83 -13.49 14.70 -0.38
CA ALA A 83 -12.26 13.96 -0.11
C ALA A 83 -11.04 14.91 0.02
N ALA A 84 -11.00 15.97 -0.77
CA ALA A 84 -9.94 16.98 -0.73
C ALA A 84 -9.86 17.75 0.62
N ASP A 85 -10.94 17.78 1.38
CA ASP A 85 -10.99 18.48 2.67
C ASP A 85 -10.45 17.65 3.83
N VAL A 86 -10.36 16.30 3.67
CA VAL A 86 -10.04 15.37 4.77
C VAL A 86 -8.66 15.66 5.35
N ALA A 87 -7.65 15.81 4.50
CA ALA A 87 -6.28 16.07 4.95
C ALA A 87 -6.15 17.37 5.74
N ASP A 88 -6.78 18.46 5.27
CA ASP A 88 -6.75 19.76 5.97
C ASP A 88 -7.53 19.70 7.27
N ALA A 89 -8.72 19.10 7.28
CA ALA A 89 -9.53 18.94 8.49
C ALA A 89 -8.77 18.19 9.61
N LEU A 90 -7.91 17.26 9.23
CA LEU A 90 -7.15 16.40 10.14
C LEU A 90 -5.70 16.85 10.37
N ARG A 91 -5.30 18.02 9.87
CA ARG A 91 -3.89 18.49 9.91
C ARG A 91 -3.31 18.65 11.32
N ARG A 92 -4.16 18.91 12.33
CA ARG A 92 -3.74 19.06 13.73
C ARG A 92 -3.41 17.71 14.40
N ILE A 93 -3.82 16.59 13.80
CA ILE A 93 -3.56 15.27 14.34
C ILE A 93 -2.31 14.73 13.65
N HIS A 94 -1.22 14.60 14.41
CA HIS A 94 0.05 14.13 13.87
C HIS A 94 0.06 12.62 13.66
N GLY A 95 0.77 12.14 12.64
CA GLY A 95 0.87 10.70 12.32
C GLY A 95 -0.47 10.07 11.88
N HIS A 96 -0.65 8.81 12.23
CA HIS A 96 -1.85 8.00 11.94
C HIS A 96 -2.26 8.05 10.47
N ARG A 97 -1.27 7.90 9.58
CA ARG A 97 -1.46 8.04 8.13
C ARG A 97 -2.34 6.94 7.57
N MET A 98 -2.21 5.70 8.06
CA MET A 98 -3.01 4.58 7.60
C MET A 98 -4.49 4.73 7.98
N ALA A 99 -4.75 5.20 9.21
CA ALA A 99 -6.12 5.53 9.64
C ALA A 99 -6.71 6.70 8.83
N LYS A 100 -5.92 7.75 8.55
CA LYS A 100 -6.35 8.88 7.71
C LYS A 100 -6.62 8.46 6.27
N ALA A 101 -5.76 7.60 5.72
CA ALA A 101 -5.94 7.07 4.37
C ALA A 101 -7.25 6.27 4.24
N ALA A 102 -7.58 5.47 5.25
CA ALA A 102 -8.81 4.68 5.23
C ALA A 102 -10.07 5.55 5.19
N ILE A 103 -10.13 6.62 5.99
CA ILE A 103 -11.28 7.53 5.95
C ILE A 103 -11.28 8.41 4.70
N GLU A 104 -10.12 8.87 4.21
CA GLU A 104 -10.03 9.58 2.93
C GLU A 104 -10.56 8.70 1.78
N MET A 105 -10.12 7.44 1.72
CA MET A 105 -10.57 6.47 0.71
C MET A 105 -12.09 6.29 0.75
N ALA A 106 -12.68 6.11 1.95
CA ALA A 106 -14.12 5.94 2.10
C ALA A 106 -14.92 7.18 1.65
N VAL A 107 -14.44 8.38 2.02
CA VAL A 107 -15.06 9.65 1.60
C VAL A 107 -14.91 9.84 0.09
N LEU A 108 -13.77 9.50 -0.48
CA LEU A 108 -13.49 9.59 -1.92
C LEU A 108 -14.36 8.61 -2.72
N ASP A 109 -14.52 7.37 -2.24
CA ASP A 109 -15.40 6.38 -2.87
C ASP A 109 -16.85 6.87 -2.87
N ALA A 110 -17.37 7.38 -1.73
CA ALA A 110 -18.70 7.95 -1.65
C ALA A 110 -18.89 9.15 -2.61
N GLU A 111 -17.92 10.06 -2.67
CA GLU A 111 -17.94 11.21 -3.55
C GLU A 111 -18.01 10.80 -5.02
N LEU A 112 -17.15 9.87 -5.46
CA LEU A 112 -17.10 9.40 -6.83
C LEU A 112 -18.35 8.59 -7.21
N ARG A 113 -18.87 7.77 -6.29
CA ARG A 113 -20.15 7.07 -6.49
C ARG A 113 -21.31 8.03 -6.71
N SER A 114 -21.39 9.12 -5.92
CA SER A 114 -22.42 10.14 -6.08
C SER A 114 -22.37 10.84 -7.44
N LYS A 115 -21.19 11.00 -8.00
CA LYS A 115 -20.94 11.59 -9.32
C LYS A 115 -21.04 10.58 -10.47
N ARG A 116 -21.16 9.28 -10.17
CA ARG A 116 -21.05 8.17 -11.13
C ARG A 116 -19.73 8.18 -11.90
N GLU A 117 -18.66 8.61 -11.25
CA GLU A 117 -17.32 8.68 -11.80
C GLU A 117 -16.47 7.52 -11.24
N SER A 118 -15.63 6.90 -12.09
CA SER A 118 -14.70 5.88 -11.63
C SER A 118 -13.45 6.50 -11.01
N PHE A 119 -12.88 5.82 -10.02
CA PHE A 119 -11.63 6.20 -9.39
C PHE A 119 -10.50 6.34 -10.43
N ALA A 120 -10.40 5.36 -11.35
CA ALA A 120 -9.39 5.38 -12.40
C ALA A 120 -9.46 6.64 -13.28
N HIS A 121 -10.67 7.03 -13.70
CA HIS A 121 -10.87 8.26 -14.49
C HIS A 121 -10.49 9.51 -13.70
N SER A 122 -10.95 9.63 -12.46
CA SER A 122 -10.68 10.78 -11.57
C SER A 122 -9.18 10.98 -11.31
N PHE A 123 -8.40 9.90 -11.26
CA PHE A 123 -6.95 9.94 -11.08
C PHE A 123 -6.15 10.06 -12.37
N GLY A 124 -6.79 10.07 -13.52
CA GLY A 124 -6.11 10.21 -14.81
C GLY A 124 -5.41 8.93 -15.27
N ALA A 125 -6.01 7.77 -15.00
CA ALA A 125 -5.55 6.49 -15.53
C ALA A 125 -5.51 6.51 -17.06
N VAL A 126 -4.43 6.00 -17.65
CA VAL A 126 -4.21 5.94 -19.11
C VAL A 126 -4.15 4.50 -19.63
N ARG A 127 -4.31 3.51 -18.75
CA ARG A 127 -4.25 2.09 -19.07
C ARG A 127 -5.50 1.37 -18.57
N ALA A 128 -6.03 0.43 -19.38
CA ALA A 128 -7.16 -0.41 -19.00
C ALA A 128 -6.75 -1.64 -18.17
N ALA A 129 -5.46 -1.96 -18.14
CA ALA A 129 -4.88 -3.03 -17.32
C ALA A 129 -3.47 -2.64 -16.89
N VAL A 130 -3.03 -3.16 -15.75
CA VAL A 130 -1.71 -2.88 -15.15
C VAL A 130 -0.89 -4.15 -15.05
N ASP A 131 0.41 -4.05 -15.32
CA ASP A 131 1.35 -5.14 -15.15
C ASP A 131 1.54 -5.45 -13.66
N CYS A 132 1.54 -6.75 -13.33
CA CYS A 132 1.62 -7.20 -11.96
C CYS A 132 2.96 -7.87 -11.66
N GLY A 133 3.55 -7.48 -10.55
CA GLY A 133 4.62 -8.17 -9.90
C GLY A 133 4.09 -9.05 -8.76
N VAL A 134 4.95 -9.91 -8.25
CA VAL A 134 4.70 -10.71 -7.08
C VAL A 134 5.78 -10.52 -6.04
N SER A 135 5.37 -10.40 -4.77
CA SER A 135 6.27 -10.40 -3.63
C SER A 135 6.42 -11.82 -3.08
N VAL A 136 7.66 -12.28 -2.98
CA VAL A 136 8.02 -13.62 -2.48
C VAL A 136 8.69 -13.45 -1.12
N GLY A 137 8.09 -14.04 -0.10
CA GLY A 137 8.60 -14.02 1.27
C GLY A 137 9.94 -14.78 1.41
N ILE A 138 10.51 -14.71 2.60
CA ILE A 138 11.68 -15.50 2.96
C ILE A 138 11.29 -16.97 3.05
N HIS A 139 12.13 -17.85 2.52
CA HIS A 139 11.93 -19.30 2.51
C HIS A 139 12.98 -20.01 3.36
N ARG A 140 12.69 -21.25 3.73
CA ARG A 140 13.59 -22.07 4.54
C ARG A 140 14.76 -22.63 3.74
N SER A 141 14.62 -22.70 2.40
CA SER A 141 15.65 -23.26 1.52
C SER A 141 15.58 -22.67 0.10
N ILE A 142 16.70 -22.71 -0.60
CA ILE A 142 16.80 -22.33 -2.01
C ILE A 142 15.88 -23.17 -2.91
N PRO A 143 15.80 -24.51 -2.79
CA PRO A 143 14.85 -25.29 -3.60
C PRO A 143 13.39 -24.86 -3.43
N GLU A 144 12.96 -24.57 -2.20
CA GLU A 144 11.61 -24.10 -1.92
C GLU A 144 11.36 -22.72 -2.55
N LEU A 145 12.30 -21.78 -2.41
CA LEU A 145 12.25 -20.48 -3.07
C LEU A 145 12.12 -20.61 -4.59
N LEU A 146 12.97 -21.43 -5.22
CA LEU A 146 12.95 -21.62 -6.68
C LEU A 146 11.63 -22.25 -7.16
N GLY A 147 11.06 -23.18 -6.40
CA GLY A 147 9.73 -23.76 -6.68
C GLY A 147 8.65 -22.69 -6.64
N THR A 148 8.64 -21.84 -5.61
CA THR A 148 7.69 -20.75 -5.46
C THR A 148 7.81 -19.70 -6.57
N VAL A 149 9.03 -19.26 -6.87
CA VAL A 149 9.28 -18.30 -7.96
C VAL A 149 8.83 -18.87 -9.30
N GLY A 150 9.19 -20.15 -9.60
CA GLY A 150 8.76 -20.82 -10.81
C GLY A 150 7.24 -20.84 -10.97
N GLY A 151 6.52 -21.22 -9.90
CA GLY A 151 5.06 -21.23 -9.90
C GLY A 151 4.43 -19.87 -10.19
N TYR A 152 5.00 -18.76 -9.71
CA TYR A 152 4.50 -17.42 -10.03
C TYR A 152 4.84 -16.98 -11.46
N LEU A 153 6.01 -17.36 -11.97
CA LEU A 153 6.35 -17.09 -13.37
C LEU A 153 5.44 -17.87 -14.32
N ASP A 154 5.09 -19.12 -13.99
CA ASP A 154 4.12 -19.94 -14.74
C ASP A 154 2.71 -19.34 -14.74
N GLN A 155 2.32 -18.65 -13.64
CA GLN A 155 1.08 -17.86 -13.57
C GLN A 155 1.15 -16.56 -14.39
N GLY A 156 2.32 -16.17 -14.88
CA GLY A 156 2.52 -15.03 -15.75
C GLY A 156 2.89 -13.72 -15.05
N TYR A 157 3.22 -13.73 -13.75
CA TYR A 157 3.71 -12.52 -13.07
C TYR A 157 4.93 -11.95 -13.78
N ARG A 158 4.95 -10.61 -13.98
CA ARG A 158 5.92 -9.93 -14.84
C ARG A 158 7.16 -9.41 -14.12
N ARG A 159 7.17 -9.43 -12.81
CA ARG A 159 8.28 -9.03 -11.95
C ARG A 159 8.24 -9.86 -10.68
N VAL A 160 9.41 -10.32 -10.23
CA VAL A 160 9.59 -11.00 -8.94
C VAL A 160 10.29 -10.05 -7.96
N LYS A 161 9.74 -9.91 -6.75
CA LYS A 161 10.37 -9.22 -5.61
C LYS A 161 10.71 -10.24 -4.53
N LEU A 162 11.99 -10.39 -4.19
CA LEU A 162 12.43 -11.26 -3.11
C LEU A 162 12.57 -10.45 -1.81
N LYS A 163 11.98 -10.93 -0.73
CA LYS A 163 12.30 -10.44 0.60
C LYS A 163 13.67 -10.92 1.00
N ILE A 164 14.52 -9.99 1.47
CA ILE A 164 15.90 -10.28 1.91
C ILE A 164 16.12 -9.81 3.34
N LYS A 165 17.09 -10.42 3.99
CA LYS A 165 17.63 -10.03 5.29
C LYS A 165 19.09 -10.49 5.39
N PRO A 166 19.90 -9.99 6.35
CA PRO A 166 21.25 -10.49 6.56
C PRO A 166 21.30 -12.03 6.64
N GLY A 167 22.13 -12.64 5.79
CA GLY A 167 22.26 -14.08 5.67
C GLY A 167 21.24 -14.77 4.74
N TRP A 168 20.28 -14.05 4.21
CA TRP A 168 19.33 -14.50 3.18
C TRP A 168 19.14 -13.40 2.14
N ASP A 169 20.16 -13.18 1.30
CA ASP A 169 20.25 -12.06 0.36
C ASP A 169 20.95 -12.43 -0.94
N VAL A 170 22.28 -12.40 -0.99
CA VAL A 170 23.07 -12.63 -2.20
C VAL A 170 22.83 -14.03 -2.79
N GLU A 171 22.80 -15.07 -1.95
CA GLU A 171 22.66 -16.45 -2.40
C GLU A 171 21.27 -16.76 -2.98
N PRO A 172 20.14 -16.38 -2.35
CA PRO A 172 18.81 -16.46 -2.96
C PRO A 172 18.72 -15.74 -4.31
N VAL A 173 19.27 -14.52 -4.40
CA VAL A 173 19.26 -13.73 -5.64
C VAL A 173 20.06 -14.43 -6.74
N ARG A 174 21.28 -14.93 -6.41
CA ARG A 174 22.11 -15.70 -7.32
C ARG A 174 21.38 -16.94 -7.85
N ALA A 175 20.73 -17.69 -6.97
CA ALA A 175 20.00 -18.91 -7.32
C ALA A 175 18.83 -18.63 -8.26
N VAL A 176 18.04 -17.58 -7.97
CA VAL A 176 16.91 -17.17 -8.83
C VAL A 176 17.45 -16.71 -10.19
N ARG A 177 18.50 -15.89 -10.23
CA ARG A 177 19.10 -15.41 -11.48
C ARG A 177 19.66 -16.55 -12.31
N ALA A 178 20.36 -17.51 -11.67
CA ALA A 178 20.91 -18.68 -12.34
C ALA A 178 19.82 -19.60 -12.93
N ARG A 179 18.67 -19.73 -12.26
CA ARG A 179 17.58 -20.63 -12.67
C ARG A 179 16.66 -20.03 -13.73
N PHE A 180 16.35 -18.72 -13.63
CA PHE A 180 15.30 -18.07 -14.42
C PHE A 180 15.84 -16.98 -15.38
N GLY A 181 17.17 -16.80 -15.46
CA GLY A 181 17.78 -15.85 -16.42
C GLY A 181 17.38 -14.40 -16.13
N ASP A 182 17.02 -13.66 -17.18
CA ASP A 182 16.81 -12.21 -17.14
C ASP A 182 15.39 -11.80 -16.69
N VAL A 183 14.72 -12.62 -15.89
CA VAL A 183 13.44 -12.23 -15.31
C VAL A 183 13.56 -10.87 -14.58
N PRO A 184 12.62 -9.93 -14.73
CA PRO A 184 12.61 -8.70 -13.97
C PRO A 184 12.59 -9.00 -12.47
N LEU A 185 13.72 -8.75 -11.79
CA LEU A 185 13.98 -9.14 -10.41
C LEU A 185 14.35 -7.92 -9.58
N GLN A 186 13.77 -7.80 -8.40
CA GLN A 186 14.12 -6.81 -7.38
C GLN A 186 14.16 -7.45 -6.00
N VAL A 187 14.77 -6.76 -5.06
CA VAL A 187 14.85 -7.20 -3.67
C VAL A 187 14.26 -6.14 -2.75
N ASP A 188 13.74 -6.58 -1.60
CA ASP A 188 13.17 -5.73 -0.57
C ASP A 188 13.71 -6.15 0.80
N ALA A 189 14.43 -5.24 1.42
CA ALA A 189 15.12 -5.45 2.68
C ALA A 189 14.28 -5.08 3.90
N ASN A 190 13.22 -4.29 3.73
CA ASN A 190 12.38 -3.78 4.82
C ASN A 190 13.24 -3.32 6.02
N THR A 191 14.15 -2.40 5.77
CA THR A 191 15.02 -1.75 6.77
C THR A 191 16.07 -2.63 7.48
N ALA A 192 16.33 -3.85 6.99
CA ALA A 192 17.10 -4.86 7.74
C ALA A 192 18.61 -4.61 7.81
N TYR A 193 19.17 -3.64 7.08
CA TYR A 193 20.59 -3.36 7.02
C TYR A 193 20.97 -2.01 7.62
N SER A 194 22.26 -1.80 7.75
CA SER A 194 22.86 -0.53 8.15
C SER A 194 23.83 -0.02 7.07
N LEU A 195 24.27 1.23 7.17
CA LEU A 195 25.28 1.77 6.24
C LEU A 195 26.61 1.01 6.31
N ALA A 196 26.92 0.34 7.42
CA ALA A 196 28.11 -0.52 7.54
C ALA A 196 28.08 -1.72 6.57
N ASP A 197 26.88 -2.13 6.13
CA ASP A 197 26.67 -3.25 5.21
C ASP A 197 26.76 -2.82 3.73
N ALA A 198 27.12 -1.56 3.44
CA ALA A 198 27.17 -1.02 2.08
C ALA A 198 28.01 -1.86 1.11
N GLY A 199 29.18 -2.36 1.58
CA GLY A 199 30.05 -3.24 0.78
C GLY A 199 29.40 -4.58 0.46
N HIS A 200 28.67 -5.17 1.41
CA HIS A 200 27.90 -6.40 1.22
C HIS A 200 26.72 -6.19 0.25
N LEU A 201 25.96 -5.11 0.43
CA LEU A 201 24.84 -4.78 -0.47
C LEU A 201 25.31 -4.52 -1.91
N ALA A 202 26.55 -4.02 -2.11
CA ALA A 202 27.14 -3.85 -3.43
C ALA A 202 27.40 -5.17 -4.17
N GLU A 203 27.45 -6.32 -3.49
CA GLU A 203 27.52 -7.62 -4.13
C GLU A 203 26.30 -7.93 -4.99
N LEU A 204 25.13 -7.32 -4.63
CA LEU A 204 23.89 -7.44 -5.39
C LEU A 204 23.98 -6.80 -6.79
N ASP A 205 24.92 -5.88 -7.01
CA ASP A 205 25.15 -5.24 -8.32
C ASP A 205 25.52 -6.22 -9.45
N ALA A 206 25.98 -7.42 -9.08
CA ALA A 206 26.34 -8.46 -10.04
C ALA A 206 25.13 -9.12 -10.72
N PHE A 207 23.91 -8.91 -10.20
CA PHE A 207 22.72 -9.66 -10.63
C PHE A 207 21.74 -8.87 -11.50
N GLY A 208 22.05 -7.62 -11.87
CA GLY A 208 21.19 -6.82 -12.74
C GLY A 208 19.77 -6.64 -12.19
N LEU A 209 19.66 -6.33 -10.89
CA LEU A 209 18.38 -6.07 -10.25
C LEU A 209 17.76 -4.75 -10.75
N LEU A 210 16.44 -4.70 -10.79
CA LEU A 210 15.70 -3.46 -11.08
C LEU A 210 15.94 -2.42 -9.98
N LEU A 211 15.98 -2.87 -8.73
CA LEU A 211 16.15 -2.00 -7.56
C LEU A 211 16.47 -2.82 -6.29
N ILE A 212 17.00 -2.13 -5.29
CA ILE A 212 17.03 -2.56 -3.88
C ILE A 212 16.06 -1.66 -3.12
N GLU A 213 14.99 -2.25 -2.56
CA GLU A 213 13.96 -1.53 -1.82
C GLU A 213 14.32 -1.43 -0.35
N GLN A 214 14.22 -0.21 0.20
CA GLN A 214 14.39 0.19 1.59
C GLN A 214 15.46 -0.60 2.37
N PRO A 215 16.73 -0.51 1.97
CA PRO A 215 17.79 -1.26 2.63
C PRO A 215 18.04 -0.85 4.09
N LEU A 216 17.95 0.46 4.41
CA LEU A 216 18.26 1.01 5.72
C LEU A 216 17.00 1.47 6.47
N PRO A 217 17.07 1.75 7.80
CA PRO A 217 15.96 2.31 8.58
C PRO A 217 15.30 3.52 7.91
N GLU A 218 13.99 3.65 8.10
CA GLU A 218 13.16 4.63 7.39
C GLU A 218 13.51 6.09 7.70
N ASP A 219 14.07 6.38 8.86
CA ASP A 219 14.50 7.72 9.28
C ASP A 219 15.91 8.09 8.80
N GLN A 220 16.65 7.13 8.18
CA GLN A 220 18.04 7.33 7.76
C GLN A 220 18.17 7.71 6.26
N VAL A 221 17.42 8.73 5.80
CA VAL A 221 17.44 9.17 4.39
C VAL A 221 18.84 9.64 3.95
N LEU A 222 19.60 10.32 4.83
CA LEU A 222 20.97 10.70 4.54
C LEU A 222 21.89 9.50 4.36
N ALA A 223 21.72 8.44 5.16
CA ALA A 223 22.50 7.21 5.00
C ALA A 223 22.17 6.51 3.68
N HIS A 224 20.92 6.54 3.23
CA HIS A 224 20.56 6.06 1.88
C HIS A 224 21.25 6.85 0.78
N ALA A 225 21.40 8.18 0.93
CA ALA A 225 22.16 8.98 -0.02
C ALA A 225 23.65 8.61 -0.06
N GLU A 226 24.26 8.25 1.08
CA GLU A 226 25.63 7.72 1.13
C GLU A 226 25.71 6.31 0.52
N LEU A 227 24.76 5.43 0.83
CA LEU A 227 24.67 4.09 0.23
C LEU A 227 24.56 4.17 -1.29
N ALA A 228 23.78 5.10 -1.83
CA ALA A 228 23.61 5.32 -3.27
C ALA A 228 24.90 5.71 -4.01
N LYS A 229 25.96 6.11 -3.31
CA LYS A 229 27.28 6.36 -3.89
C LYS A 229 28.13 5.08 -4.03
N VAL A 230 27.78 4.05 -3.27
CA VAL A 230 28.51 2.76 -3.20
C VAL A 230 27.85 1.71 -4.08
N VAL A 231 26.52 1.58 -3.99
CA VAL A 231 25.72 0.60 -4.72
C VAL A 231 25.27 1.17 -6.06
N ARG A 232 25.50 0.42 -7.17
CA ARG A 232 25.09 0.84 -8.52
C ARG A 232 23.65 0.49 -8.83
N THR A 233 23.11 -0.57 -8.24
CA THR A 233 21.71 -0.94 -8.36
C THR A 233 20.83 0.20 -7.82
N PRO A 234 19.79 0.63 -8.56
CA PRO A 234 18.93 1.72 -8.11
C PRO A 234 18.34 1.45 -6.72
N ILE A 235 18.47 2.41 -5.80
CA ILE A 235 17.77 2.35 -4.51
C ILE A 235 16.34 2.83 -4.71
N CYS A 236 15.39 2.08 -4.17
CA CYS A 236 13.98 2.42 -4.06
C CYS A 236 13.63 2.68 -2.60
N LEU A 237 12.94 3.78 -2.31
CA LEU A 237 12.44 4.05 -0.97
C LEU A 237 10.96 3.71 -0.85
N ASP A 238 10.61 3.06 0.25
CA ASP A 238 9.28 2.65 0.69
C ASP A 238 8.94 3.32 2.02
N GLU A 239 9.37 2.77 3.13
CA GLU A 239 9.02 3.21 4.50
C GLU A 239 9.43 4.67 4.76
N SER A 240 10.52 5.13 4.17
CA SER A 240 10.99 6.53 4.27
C SER A 240 10.05 7.54 3.60
N ILE A 241 9.23 7.12 2.65
CA ILE A 241 8.35 8.01 1.88
C ILE A 241 6.98 8.12 2.55
N THR A 242 6.83 9.10 3.41
CA THR A 242 5.62 9.32 4.21
C THR A 242 4.78 10.52 3.76
N SER A 243 5.27 11.30 2.79
CA SER A 243 4.60 12.49 2.23
C SER A 243 5.28 12.93 0.94
N VAL A 244 4.65 13.85 0.19
CA VAL A 244 5.27 14.49 -0.97
C VAL A 244 6.55 15.25 -0.59
N GLN A 245 6.60 15.83 0.62
CA GLN A 245 7.82 16.51 1.10
C GLN A 245 8.96 15.53 1.34
N ALA A 246 8.68 14.39 2.01
CA ALA A 246 9.68 13.33 2.21
C ALA A 246 10.22 12.81 0.86
N ALA A 247 9.34 12.65 -0.14
CA ALA A 247 9.75 12.27 -1.49
C ALA A 247 10.65 13.33 -2.14
N ALA A 248 10.29 14.62 -2.03
CA ALA A 248 11.08 15.73 -2.56
C ALA A 248 12.48 15.77 -1.93
N ASP A 249 12.57 15.64 -0.61
CA ASP A 249 13.83 15.66 0.14
C ASP A 249 14.71 14.44 -0.25
N ALA A 250 14.13 13.24 -0.33
CA ALA A 250 14.85 12.03 -0.72
C ALA A 250 15.42 12.14 -2.15
N ILE A 251 14.65 12.66 -3.10
CA ILE A 251 15.09 12.90 -4.48
C ILE A 251 16.21 13.95 -4.50
N GLN A 252 16.05 15.06 -3.78
CA GLN A 252 17.03 16.14 -3.74
C GLN A 252 18.37 15.69 -3.15
N LEU A 253 18.33 14.84 -2.13
CA LEU A 253 19.53 14.25 -1.51
C LEU A 253 20.18 13.16 -2.38
N GLY A 254 19.51 12.69 -3.42
CA GLY A 254 19.98 11.55 -4.22
C GLY A 254 19.88 10.22 -3.50
N ALA A 255 19.03 10.12 -2.48
CA ALA A 255 18.86 8.92 -1.66
C ALA A 255 18.15 7.77 -2.40
N CYS A 256 17.45 8.06 -3.48
CA CYS A 256 16.77 7.06 -4.30
C CYS A 256 16.71 7.46 -5.78
N LYS A 257 16.46 6.46 -6.62
CA LYS A 257 16.17 6.62 -8.05
C LYS A 257 14.75 6.18 -8.41
N ILE A 258 14.08 5.49 -7.50
CA ILE A 258 12.73 4.92 -7.68
C ILE A 258 11.99 5.12 -6.37
N ILE A 259 10.68 5.33 -6.43
CA ILE A 259 9.82 5.41 -5.23
C ILE A 259 8.71 4.38 -5.33
N ASN A 260 8.53 3.64 -4.23
CA ASN A 260 7.37 2.81 -3.98
C ASN A 260 6.27 3.69 -3.35
N ILE A 261 5.11 3.78 -4.00
CA ILE A 261 3.95 4.51 -3.48
C ILE A 261 2.97 3.52 -2.84
N LYS A 262 2.64 3.75 -1.58
CA LYS A 262 1.58 3.05 -0.84
C LYS A 262 0.61 4.09 -0.29
N PRO A 263 -0.61 4.22 -0.83
CA PRO A 263 -1.57 5.24 -0.39
C PRO A 263 -1.84 5.22 1.11
N GLY A 264 -1.96 4.02 1.71
CA GLY A 264 -2.12 3.87 3.16
C GLY A 264 -0.98 4.49 3.97
N ARG A 265 0.26 4.22 3.60
CA ARG A 265 1.45 4.73 4.29
C ARG A 265 1.59 6.25 4.21
N VAL A 266 1.21 6.87 3.10
CA VAL A 266 1.39 8.31 2.89
C VAL A 266 0.20 9.16 3.36
N GLY A 267 -0.90 8.53 3.79
CA GLY A 267 -2.04 9.23 4.36
C GLY A 267 -3.22 9.42 3.42
N GLY A 268 -3.22 8.78 2.26
CA GLY A 268 -4.34 8.72 1.33
C GLY A 268 -3.94 8.76 -0.14
N TYR A 269 -4.92 8.58 -1.00
CA TYR A 269 -4.75 8.56 -2.45
C TYR A 269 -4.43 9.93 -3.03
N LEU A 270 -4.93 11.01 -2.42
CA LEU A 270 -4.64 12.36 -2.88
C LEU A 270 -3.18 12.74 -2.61
N GLU A 271 -2.63 12.36 -1.46
CA GLU A 271 -1.20 12.54 -1.18
C GLU A 271 -0.33 11.63 -2.08
N ALA A 272 -0.76 10.38 -2.29
CA ALA A 272 -0.10 9.47 -3.22
C ALA A 272 -0.05 10.04 -4.65
N ARG A 273 -1.11 10.70 -5.13
CA ARG A 273 -1.13 11.42 -6.40
C ARG A 273 -0.12 12.56 -6.43
N ARG A 274 -0.02 13.35 -5.38
CA ARG A 274 0.98 14.45 -5.31
C ARG A 274 2.40 13.92 -5.39
N ILE A 275 2.69 12.77 -4.76
CA ILE A 275 4.00 12.09 -4.88
C ILE A 275 4.23 11.62 -6.31
N HIS A 276 3.24 10.97 -6.94
CA HIS A 276 3.32 10.55 -8.35
C HIS A 276 3.63 11.73 -9.27
N ASP A 277 2.93 12.85 -9.12
CA ASP A 277 3.07 14.04 -9.98
C ASP A 277 4.44 14.71 -9.78
N LEU A 278 4.92 14.80 -8.53
CA LEU A 278 6.28 15.25 -8.21
C LEU A 278 7.34 14.37 -8.89
N CYS A 279 7.21 13.06 -8.75
CA CYS A 279 8.13 12.09 -9.33
C CYS A 279 8.12 12.15 -10.86
N ALA A 280 6.94 12.30 -11.48
CA ALA A 280 6.81 12.48 -12.92
C ALA A 280 7.54 13.73 -13.40
N ALA A 281 7.42 14.86 -12.68
CA ALA A 281 8.09 16.12 -13.00
C ALA A 281 9.62 16.09 -12.79
N ARG A 282 10.13 15.07 -12.11
CA ARG A 282 11.57 14.86 -11.80
C ARG A 282 12.17 13.64 -12.52
N ASP A 283 11.43 13.02 -13.46
CA ASP A 283 11.83 11.80 -14.17
C ASP A 283 12.21 10.63 -13.24
N VAL A 284 11.59 10.59 -12.05
CA VAL A 284 11.73 9.49 -11.09
C VAL A 284 10.58 8.50 -11.31
N PRO A 285 10.84 7.27 -11.79
CA PRO A 285 9.79 6.29 -11.95
C PRO A 285 9.24 5.84 -10.61
N VAL A 286 7.96 5.50 -10.60
CA VAL A 286 7.29 4.97 -9.41
C VAL A 286 6.60 3.64 -9.72
N TRP A 287 6.30 2.90 -8.66
CA TRP A 287 5.48 1.70 -8.73
C TRP A 287 4.54 1.61 -7.52
N MET A 288 3.47 0.84 -7.66
CA MET A 288 2.46 0.66 -6.62
C MET A 288 2.87 -0.46 -5.70
N GLY A 289 3.15 -0.15 -4.44
CA GLY A 289 3.33 -1.14 -3.39
C GLY A 289 2.02 -1.71 -2.88
N GLY A 290 2.10 -2.82 -2.15
CA GLY A 290 0.98 -3.48 -1.52
C GLY A 290 1.18 -3.66 -0.01
N MET A 291 0.06 -3.77 0.70
CA MET A 291 -0.02 -4.03 2.14
C MET A 291 -0.93 -5.23 2.43
N LEU A 292 -0.96 -6.21 1.53
CA LEU A 292 -1.84 -7.38 1.58
C LEU A 292 -3.33 -6.99 1.64
N GLU A 293 -3.70 -5.97 0.87
CA GLU A 293 -5.07 -5.45 0.85
C GLU A 293 -6.06 -6.52 0.36
N THR A 294 -7.30 -6.41 0.84
CA THR A 294 -8.44 -7.08 0.21
C THR A 294 -8.72 -6.50 -1.17
N GLY A 295 -9.68 -7.08 -1.90
CA GLY A 295 -10.10 -6.53 -3.18
C GLY A 295 -10.56 -5.07 -3.11
N LEU A 296 -10.93 -4.59 -1.93
CA LEU A 296 -11.33 -3.20 -1.71
C LEU A 296 -10.13 -2.24 -1.84
N GLY A 297 -9.09 -2.40 -1.01
CA GLY A 297 -7.87 -1.59 -1.09
C GLY A 297 -7.11 -1.82 -2.40
N ARG A 298 -7.12 -3.06 -2.89
CA ARG A 298 -6.54 -3.44 -4.18
C ARG A 298 -7.18 -2.68 -5.35
N ALA A 299 -8.50 -2.46 -5.34
CA ALA A 299 -9.20 -1.73 -6.40
C ALA A 299 -8.63 -0.32 -6.58
N GLY A 300 -8.48 0.44 -5.50
CA GLY A 300 -7.86 1.77 -5.54
C GLY A 300 -6.40 1.72 -6.01
N ASN A 301 -5.62 0.75 -5.53
CA ASN A 301 -4.21 0.59 -5.92
C ASN A 301 -4.06 0.23 -7.41
N VAL A 302 -4.87 -0.68 -7.93
CA VAL A 302 -4.88 -1.05 -9.36
C VAL A 302 -5.27 0.15 -10.23
N ALA A 303 -6.29 0.91 -9.81
CA ALA A 303 -6.73 2.10 -10.53
C ALA A 303 -5.63 3.18 -10.56
N MET A 304 -4.98 3.44 -9.42
CA MET A 304 -3.88 4.42 -9.35
C MET A 304 -2.63 3.94 -10.12
N ALA A 305 -2.31 2.64 -10.09
CA ALA A 305 -1.20 2.06 -10.86
C ALA A 305 -1.35 2.25 -12.38
N ALA A 306 -2.54 2.58 -12.85
CA ALA A 306 -2.79 2.88 -14.27
C ALA A 306 -2.41 4.32 -14.67
N MET A 307 -2.00 5.19 -13.75
CA MET A 307 -1.49 6.55 -14.03
C MET A 307 -0.14 6.50 -14.78
N PRO A 308 0.22 7.57 -15.55
CA PRO A 308 1.33 7.52 -16.51
C PRO A 308 2.70 7.15 -15.94
N ASN A 309 3.07 7.65 -14.75
CA ASN A 309 4.42 7.48 -14.20
C ASN A 309 4.62 6.19 -13.37
N PHE A 310 3.60 5.36 -13.20
CA PHE A 310 3.79 4.01 -12.69
C PHE A 310 4.43 3.15 -13.78
N LYS A 311 5.77 3.10 -13.78
CA LYS A 311 6.59 2.51 -14.84
C LYS A 311 6.98 1.07 -14.61
N LEU A 312 6.98 0.61 -13.35
CA LEU A 312 7.33 -0.75 -12.98
C LEU A 312 6.07 -1.53 -12.57
N PRO A 313 6.05 -2.87 -12.79
CA PRO A 313 4.95 -3.71 -12.31
C PRO A 313 4.77 -3.58 -10.80
N GLY A 314 3.53 -3.34 -10.36
CA GLY A 314 3.20 -3.14 -8.94
C GLY A 314 3.06 -4.44 -8.15
N ASP A 315 2.98 -4.33 -6.82
CA ASP A 315 2.53 -5.42 -5.93
C ASP A 315 0.99 -5.51 -5.93
N THR A 316 0.39 -5.34 -7.11
CA THR A 316 -1.03 -5.45 -7.40
C THR A 316 -1.36 -6.89 -7.82
N SER A 317 -1.05 -7.86 -6.96
CA SER A 317 -1.23 -9.29 -7.26
C SER A 317 -2.71 -9.67 -7.34
N ALA A 318 -3.02 -10.81 -7.98
CA ALA A 318 -4.35 -11.41 -7.97
C ALA A 318 -4.85 -11.69 -6.54
N SER A 319 -6.17 -11.77 -6.35
CA SER A 319 -6.74 -11.99 -5.01
C SER A 319 -6.30 -13.32 -4.39
N ASP A 320 -6.21 -14.38 -5.19
CA ASP A 320 -5.81 -15.72 -4.78
C ASP A 320 -4.33 -15.85 -4.38
N ARG A 321 -3.53 -14.80 -4.62
CA ARG A 321 -2.17 -14.70 -4.06
C ARG A 321 -2.17 -14.65 -2.53
N TYR A 322 -3.21 -14.05 -1.95
CA TYR A 322 -3.29 -13.82 -0.51
C TYR A 322 -4.49 -14.50 0.15
N TYR A 323 -5.65 -14.58 -0.53
CA TYR A 323 -6.91 -15.00 0.08
C TYR A 323 -7.60 -16.08 -0.74
N HIS A 324 -8.10 -17.13 -0.07
CA HIS A 324 -8.95 -18.14 -0.70
C HIS A 324 -10.30 -17.57 -1.15
N ARG A 325 -10.83 -16.61 -0.39
CA ARG A 325 -12.02 -15.84 -0.70
C ARG A 325 -11.79 -14.39 -0.30
N ASP A 326 -12.13 -13.47 -1.18
CA ASP A 326 -12.01 -12.03 -0.96
C ASP A 326 -13.39 -11.45 -0.60
N ILE A 327 -13.44 -10.24 -0.04
CA ILE A 327 -14.68 -9.50 0.27
C ILE A 327 -15.28 -8.79 -0.94
N THR A 328 -14.65 -8.88 -2.10
CA THR A 328 -15.14 -8.39 -3.39
C THR A 328 -15.07 -9.51 -4.42
N ALA A 329 -15.61 -9.29 -5.61
CA ALA A 329 -15.26 -10.13 -6.75
C ALA A 329 -13.73 -10.20 -6.89
N PRO A 330 -13.13 -11.39 -7.11
CA PRO A 330 -11.69 -11.55 -7.09
C PRO A 330 -11.02 -10.83 -8.26
N PHE A 331 -9.88 -10.21 -7.99
CA PHE A 331 -8.96 -9.76 -9.03
C PHE A 331 -8.23 -10.97 -9.61
N VAL A 332 -8.41 -11.20 -10.91
CA VAL A 332 -7.84 -12.34 -11.62
C VAL A 332 -6.71 -11.89 -12.53
N LEU A 333 -5.56 -12.55 -12.45
CA LEU A 333 -4.42 -12.29 -13.30
C LEU A 333 -4.68 -12.86 -14.71
N VAL A 334 -4.60 -12.00 -15.73
CA VAL A 334 -4.73 -12.38 -17.14
C VAL A 334 -3.49 -11.87 -17.88
N ASP A 335 -2.70 -12.77 -18.44
CA ASP A 335 -1.46 -12.44 -19.14
C ASP A 335 -0.53 -11.51 -18.31
N GLY A 336 -0.41 -11.78 -17.01
CA GLY A 336 0.43 -11.01 -16.10
C GLY A 336 -0.10 -9.63 -15.74
N ARG A 337 -1.39 -9.37 -15.97
CA ARG A 337 -2.06 -8.08 -15.76
C ARG A 337 -3.35 -8.22 -14.97
N LEU A 338 -3.69 -7.17 -14.24
CA LEU A 338 -5.02 -6.98 -13.66
C LEU A 338 -5.79 -5.92 -14.45
N LYS A 339 -7.07 -6.19 -14.72
CA LYS A 339 -8.00 -5.20 -15.29
C LYS A 339 -8.19 -4.06 -14.28
N VAL A 340 -8.15 -2.83 -14.77
CA VAL A 340 -8.45 -1.63 -13.98
C VAL A 340 -9.96 -1.56 -13.76
N PRO A 341 -10.45 -1.41 -12.50
CA PRO A 341 -11.86 -1.18 -12.25
C PRO A 341 -12.36 0.10 -12.92
N ASP A 342 -13.52 0.01 -13.57
CA ASP A 342 -14.09 1.09 -14.38
C ASP A 342 -15.50 1.52 -13.91
N GLY A 343 -16.05 0.88 -12.88
CA GLY A 343 -17.32 1.26 -12.26
C GLY A 343 -17.22 2.51 -11.36
N PRO A 344 -18.36 3.07 -10.93
CA PRO A 344 -18.40 4.22 -10.03
C PRO A 344 -17.65 3.98 -8.72
N GLY A 345 -16.98 5.01 -8.20
CA GLY A 345 -16.14 4.91 -7.01
C GLY A 345 -14.94 4.02 -7.27
N LEU A 346 -14.64 3.12 -6.34
CA LEU A 346 -13.57 2.13 -6.46
C LEU A 346 -13.83 1.08 -7.56
N GLY A 347 -15.06 1.04 -8.12
CA GLY A 347 -15.44 0.14 -9.20
C GLY A 347 -15.59 -1.33 -8.77
N VAL A 348 -15.72 -1.57 -7.48
CA VAL A 348 -15.99 -2.89 -6.88
C VAL A 348 -17.11 -2.80 -5.87
N ASP A 349 -17.82 -3.91 -5.67
CA ASP A 349 -18.85 -4.05 -4.66
C ASP A 349 -18.40 -5.04 -3.58
N VAL A 350 -18.77 -4.74 -2.32
CA VAL A 350 -18.46 -5.59 -1.18
C VAL A 350 -19.51 -6.71 -1.05
N ASP A 351 -19.04 -7.96 -0.94
CA ASP A 351 -19.88 -9.12 -0.59
C ASP A 351 -20.29 -8.99 0.89
N LEU A 352 -21.47 -8.40 1.13
CA LEU A 352 -21.97 -8.12 2.47
C LEU A 352 -22.26 -9.38 3.29
N ASP A 353 -22.61 -10.50 2.63
CA ASP A 353 -22.88 -11.76 3.32
C ASP A 353 -21.56 -12.35 3.84
N TYR A 354 -20.54 -12.43 2.98
CA TYR A 354 -19.22 -12.87 3.42
C TYR A 354 -18.59 -11.92 4.44
N LEU A 355 -18.72 -10.61 4.23
CA LEU A 355 -18.25 -9.62 5.18
C LEU A 355 -18.85 -9.85 6.57
N LYS A 356 -20.16 -10.13 6.66
CA LYS A 356 -20.84 -10.42 7.92
C LYS A 356 -20.29 -11.68 8.59
N GLU A 357 -20.00 -12.72 7.82
CA GLU A 357 -19.47 -14.00 8.28
C GLU A 357 -18.09 -13.83 8.98
N ILE A 358 -17.20 -13.02 8.40
CA ILE A 358 -15.81 -12.83 8.89
C ILE A 358 -15.64 -11.62 9.81
N THR A 359 -16.72 -10.90 10.14
CA THR A 359 -16.67 -9.74 11.02
C THR A 359 -16.41 -10.16 12.47
N THR A 360 -15.36 -9.61 13.07
CA THR A 360 -15.00 -9.81 14.49
C THR A 360 -15.47 -8.69 15.39
N GLY A 361 -15.79 -7.52 14.83
CA GLY A 361 -16.33 -6.36 15.54
C GLY A 361 -16.89 -5.31 14.59
N ALA A 362 -17.91 -4.58 15.04
CA ALA A 362 -18.47 -3.47 14.29
C ALA A 362 -18.87 -2.33 15.24
N GLN A 363 -18.64 -1.09 14.81
CA GLN A 363 -18.97 0.12 15.56
C GLN A 363 -19.48 1.19 14.61
N LEU A 364 -20.62 1.80 14.92
CA LEU A 364 -21.15 2.96 14.22
C LEU A 364 -20.81 4.23 15.00
N VAL A 365 -20.15 5.17 14.33
CA VAL A 365 -19.83 6.50 14.87
C VAL A 365 -20.69 7.53 14.14
N GLN A 366 -21.51 8.25 14.90
CA GLN A 366 -22.44 9.24 14.37
C GLN A 366 -22.20 10.61 15.01
N ARG A 367 -22.66 11.65 14.33
CA ARG A 367 -22.70 12.99 14.90
C ARG A 367 -23.44 12.96 16.22
N ARG A 368 -22.83 13.44 17.31
CA ARG A 368 -23.50 13.59 18.60
C ARG A 368 -24.44 14.80 18.54
N GLU A 369 -25.74 14.58 18.63
CA GLU A 369 -26.67 15.66 18.84
C GLU A 369 -26.46 16.24 20.25
N GLY A 370 -26.19 17.55 20.34
CA GLY A 370 -26.34 18.34 21.58
C GLY A 370 -25.13 18.41 22.52
N ARG A 371 -23.86 18.15 22.12
CA ARG A 371 -22.73 18.61 22.92
C ARG A 371 -22.03 19.77 22.21
N PRO A 372 -21.91 20.97 22.90
CA PRO A 372 -21.03 22.01 22.41
C PRO A 372 -19.60 21.47 22.39
N VAL A 373 -18.91 21.73 21.28
CA VAL A 373 -17.48 21.47 21.12
C VAL A 373 -16.75 22.22 22.22
N ARG A 374 -16.05 21.54 23.09
CA ARG A 374 -15.01 22.19 23.89
C ARG A 374 -13.84 22.45 22.95
N LEU A 375 -13.81 23.64 22.41
CA LEU A 375 -12.60 24.24 21.87
C LEU A 375 -11.77 24.67 23.09
N GLY A 376 -10.72 23.96 23.38
CA GLY A 376 -9.60 24.37 24.20
C GLY A 376 -9.91 24.68 25.67
N ASP A 377 -9.48 23.84 26.56
CA ASP A 377 -8.78 24.26 27.78
C ASP A 377 -7.29 23.91 27.63
#